data_2f53c45ddaf78e82eb1c5a926f03f470
#
_entry.id   2f53c45ddaf78e82eb1c5a926f03f470
#
_cell.length_a   1.000
_cell.length_b   1.000
_cell.length_c   1.000
_cell.angle_alpha   90.00
_cell.angle_beta   90.00
_cell.angle_gamma   90.00
#
_symmetry.space_group_name_H-M   'P 1'
#
loop_
_entity.id
_entity.type
_entity.pdbx_description
1 polymer ?
#
loop_
_entity_poly.entity_id
_entity_poly.type
_entity_poly.pdbx_seq_one_letter_code
_entity_poly.pdbx_strand_id
1 'polypeptide(L)'
;MTDQFDIERYLDNSRKVDVMDLHFESAADFSITAEEFRCLTYMMDIEAHTMMYLRALLRTCAVSDPEVMAFLHCWVYEEFFHGRAIRQFLEATGFRVDAFRADRVQRTRTWREWTEEWGSAMLCSVLKDFAAVYFTWGAIQELTTLEAYQILARRTQNPILRELLPRLAKDERRHFSFYFNLLQ
;
A
#
# COMPACT_ATOMS: atom_id res chain seq x y z
N MET A 1 22.42 -15.91 -8.20
CA MET A 1 21.97 -16.17 -6.83
C MET A 1 21.04 -15.04 -6.48
N THR A 2 19.74 -15.29 -6.45
CA THR A 2 18.78 -14.32 -5.90
C THR A 2 19.03 -14.31 -4.39
N ASP A 3 19.37 -13.12 -3.85
CA ASP A 3 19.49 -12.98 -2.39
C ASP A 3 18.11 -13.30 -1.79
N GLN A 4 18.05 -14.32 -0.95
CA GLN A 4 16.86 -14.65 -0.19
C GLN A 4 16.42 -13.41 0.61
N PHE A 5 15.13 -13.14 0.67
CA PHE A 5 14.59 -12.02 1.46
C PHE A 5 14.93 -12.23 2.94
N ASP A 6 15.52 -11.22 3.55
CA ASP A 6 15.91 -11.24 4.96
C ASP A 6 14.74 -10.64 5.80
N ILE A 7 13.91 -11.52 6.35
CA ILE A 7 12.75 -11.13 7.15
C ILE A 7 13.15 -10.40 8.44
N GLU A 8 14.20 -10.83 9.12
CA GLU A 8 14.67 -10.19 10.37
C GLU A 8 15.12 -8.75 10.09
N ARG A 9 15.89 -8.57 9.03
CA ARG A 9 16.28 -7.23 8.59
C ARG A 9 15.07 -6.35 8.20
N TYR A 10 14.02 -6.94 7.63
CA TYR A 10 12.80 -6.22 7.32
C TYR A 10 12.10 -5.77 8.61
N LEU A 11 11.94 -6.67 9.58
CA LEU A 11 11.29 -6.39 10.87
C LEU A 11 12.03 -5.30 11.64
N ASP A 12 13.36 -5.37 11.71
CA ASP A 12 14.20 -4.37 12.38
C ASP A 12 14.09 -2.97 11.77
N ASN A 13 13.78 -2.89 10.48
CA ASN A 13 13.66 -1.63 9.74
C ASN A 13 12.21 -1.19 9.53
N SER A 14 11.24 -2.02 9.92
CA SER A 14 9.82 -1.71 9.76
C SER A 14 9.40 -0.61 10.75
N ARG A 15 8.82 0.45 10.19
CA ARG A 15 8.37 1.61 10.97
C ARG A 15 7.44 2.48 10.13
N LYS A 16 6.67 3.31 10.81
CA LYS A 16 5.91 4.36 10.11
C LYS A 16 6.85 5.25 9.29
N VAL A 17 6.42 5.66 8.12
CA VAL A 17 7.14 6.65 7.31
C VAL A 17 7.43 7.89 8.14
N ASP A 18 8.69 8.33 8.16
CA ASP A 18 9.08 9.53 8.88
C ASP A 18 8.73 10.77 8.04
N VAL A 19 7.90 11.62 8.61
CA VAL A 19 7.42 12.86 7.99
C VAL A 19 7.60 14.06 8.92
N MET A 20 8.34 13.89 10.04
CA MET A 20 8.47 14.92 11.08
C MET A 20 9.22 16.15 10.61
N ASP A 21 10.12 16.01 9.67
CA ASP A 21 10.91 17.09 9.06
C ASP A 21 10.24 17.68 7.80
N LEU A 22 9.12 17.14 7.36
CA LEU A 22 8.37 17.68 6.24
C LEU A 22 7.45 18.82 6.70
N HIS A 23 7.71 20.01 6.20
CA HIS A 23 6.92 21.20 6.49
C HIS A 23 5.62 21.22 5.67
N PHE A 24 4.68 20.35 6.01
CA PHE A 24 3.39 20.25 5.29
C PHE A 24 2.64 21.58 5.20
N GLU A 25 2.79 22.46 6.20
CA GLU A 25 2.19 23.81 6.20
C GLU A 25 2.61 24.65 4.99
N SER A 26 3.80 24.41 4.45
CA SER A 26 4.28 25.11 3.23
C SER A 26 3.84 24.43 1.92
N ALA A 27 3.16 23.29 1.99
CA ALA A 27 2.73 22.58 0.77
C ALA A 27 1.71 23.40 -0.05
N ALA A 28 0.92 24.27 0.61
CA ALA A 28 -0.05 25.14 -0.04
C ALA A 28 0.58 26.28 -0.85
N ASP A 29 1.86 26.61 -0.59
CA ASP A 29 2.59 27.65 -1.32
C ASP A 29 2.95 27.20 -2.75
N PHE A 30 2.80 25.91 -3.02
CA PHE A 30 3.11 25.29 -4.30
C PHE A 30 1.87 24.59 -4.87
N SER A 31 1.52 24.94 -6.10
CA SER A 31 0.39 24.29 -6.77
C SER A 31 0.66 22.82 -7.06
N ILE A 32 -0.39 22.00 -6.95
CA ILE A 32 -0.43 20.67 -7.52
C ILE A 32 -1.41 20.64 -8.69
N THR A 33 -1.11 19.85 -9.70
CA THR A 33 -1.97 19.71 -10.88
C THR A 33 -3.20 18.84 -10.54
N ALA A 34 -4.24 18.96 -11.33
CA ALA A 34 -5.41 18.10 -11.21
C ALA A 34 -5.08 16.60 -11.44
N GLU A 35 -4.03 16.30 -12.22
CA GLU A 35 -3.54 14.95 -12.43
C GLU A 35 -2.86 14.42 -11.17
N GLU A 36 -1.95 15.20 -10.58
CA GLU A 36 -1.29 14.85 -9.31
C GLU A 36 -2.33 14.62 -8.20
N PHE A 37 -3.30 15.51 -8.08
CA PHE A 37 -4.38 15.36 -7.10
C PHE A 37 -5.16 14.05 -7.28
N ARG A 38 -5.56 13.71 -8.52
CA ARG A 38 -6.29 12.46 -8.80
C ARG A 38 -5.42 11.23 -8.49
N CYS A 39 -4.15 11.27 -8.89
CA CYS A 39 -3.21 10.19 -8.65
C CYS A 39 -3.01 9.97 -7.14
N LEU A 40 -2.71 11.01 -6.39
CA LEU A 40 -2.52 10.94 -4.94
C LEU A 40 -3.78 10.48 -4.21
N THR A 41 -4.95 10.95 -4.63
CA THR A 41 -6.22 10.51 -4.05
C THR A 41 -6.45 9.02 -4.29
N TYR A 42 -6.15 8.53 -5.49
CA TYR A 42 -6.26 7.12 -5.83
C TYR A 42 -5.27 6.28 -5.01
N MET A 43 -4.01 6.70 -4.88
CA MET A 43 -3.01 6.02 -4.07
C MET A 43 -3.41 5.98 -2.60
N MET A 44 -3.85 7.10 -2.04
CA MET A 44 -4.36 7.15 -0.67
C MET A 44 -5.52 6.15 -0.44
N ASP A 45 -6.40 6.00 -1.43
CA ASP A 45 -7.50 5.02 -1.36
C ASP A 45 -6.98 3.58 -1.38
N ILE A 46 -5.97 3.27 -2.22
CA ILE A 46 -5.35 1.93 -2.28
C ILE A 46 -4.72 1.57 -0.93
N GLU A 47 -3.91 2.46 -0.36
CA GLU A 47 -3.29 2.26 0.96
C GLU A 47 -4.35 1.97 2.04
N ALA A 48 -5.47 2.71 2.00
CA ALA A 48 -6.59 2.48 2.91
C ALA A 48 -7.31 1.13 2.68
N HIS A 49 -7.21 0.56 1.46
CA HIS A 49 -7.83 -0.73 1.10
C HIS A 49 -6.96 -1.94 1.43
N THR A 50 -5.72 -1.76 1.83
CA THR A 50 -4.79 -2.81 2.25
C THR A 50 -5.40 -3.75 3.28
N MET A 51 -6.21 -3.23 4.22
CA MET A 51 -6.95 -4.03 5.20
C MET A 51 -7.93 -5.03 4.56
N MET A 52 -8.48 -4.70 3.39
CA MET A 52 -9.40 -5.61 2.67
C MET A 52 -8.62 -6.76 2.04
N TYR A 53 -7.47 -6.45 1.46
CA TYR A 53 -6.56 -7.44 0.90
C TYR A 53 -5.99 -8.36 1.99
N LEU A 54 -5.57 -7.80 3.13
CA LEU A 54 -5.13 -8.57 4.29
C LEU A 54 -6.19 -9.59 4.73
N ARG A 55 -7.46 -9.18 4.80
CA ARG A 55 -8.56 -10.09 5.17
C ARG A 55 -8.68 -11.30 4.22
N ALA A 56 -8.40 -11.11 2.95
CA ALA A 56 -8.39 -12.21 1.98
C ALA A 56 -7.18 -13.13 2.21
N LEU A 57 -5.98 -12.57 2.39
CA LEU A 57 -4.76 -13.31 2.70
C LEU A 57 -4.88 -14.14 3.98
N LEU A 58 -5.47 -13.59 5.05
CA LEU A 58 -5.66 -14.28 6.33
C LEU A 58 -6.57 -15.52 6.23
N ARG A 59 -7.26 -15.72 5.10
CA ARG A 59 -8.07 -16.93 4.83
C ARG A 59 -7.31 -17.98 4.04
N THR A 60 -6.09 -17.71 3.62
CA THR A 60 -5.25 -18.66 2.88
C THR A 60 -4.37 -19.48 3.81
N CYS A 61 -3.81 -20.59 3.31
CA CYS A 61 -2.83 -21.39 4.05
C CYS A 61 -1.50 -20.64 4.27
N ALA A 62 -1.27 -19.52 3.59
CA ALA A 62 -0.08 -18.69 3.72
C ALA A 62 0.14 -18.17 5.15
N VAL A 63 -0.94 -17.97 5.92
CA VAL A 63 -0.85 -17.53 7.32
C VAL A 63 -0.29 -18.58 8.28
N SER A 64 -0.11 -19.83 7.82
CA SER A 64 0.58 -20.86 8.60
C SER A 64 2.10 -20.68 8.56
N ASP A 65 2.61 -19.83 7.67
CA ASP A 65 4.01 -19.48 7.60
C ASP A 65 4.29 -18.29 8.54
N PRO A 66 5.19 -18.46 9.54
CA PRO A 66 5.49 -17.40 10.50
C PRO A 66 6.16 -16.18 9.87
N GLU A 67 6.96 -16.34 8.81
CA GLU A 67 7.60 -15.22 8.11
C GLU A 67 6.57 -14.38 7.35
N VAL A 68 5.63 -15.05 6.68
CA VAL A 68 4.50 -14.36 6.01
C VAL A 68 3.67 -13.57 7.02
N MET A 69 3.36 -14.17 8.17
CA MET A 69 2.61 -13.49 9.23
C MET A 69 3.37 -12.30 9.81
N ALA A 70 4.66 -12.45 10.06
CA ALA A 70 5.50 -11.36 10.57
C ALA A 70 5.53 -10.19 9.57
N PHE A 71 5.73 -10.48 8.28
CA PHE A 71 5.67 -9.47 7.22
C PHE A 71 4.32 -8.75 7.19
N LEU A 72 3.21 -9.49 7.14
CA LEU A 72 1.87 -8.91 7.00
C LEU A 72 1.52 -7.94 8.15
N HIS A 73 1.99 -8.21 9.37
CA HIS A 73 1.79 -7.29 10.50
C HIS A 73 2.50 -5.94 10.29
N CYS A 74 3.74 -5.98 9.87
CA CYS A 74 4.52 -4.77 9.62
C CYS A 74 4.03 -4.04 8.37
N TRP A 75 3.78 -4.78 7.29
CA TRP A 75 3.30 -4.26 6.03
C TRP A 75 2.01 -3.44 6.20
N VAL A 76 0.98 -4.01 6.82
CA VAL A 76 -0.29 -3.31 7.03
C VAL A 76 -0.15 -2.06 7.91
N TYR A 77 0.79 -2.10 8.85
CA TYR A 77 1.12 -0.94 9.67
C TYR A 77 1.76 0.17 8.84
N GLU A 78 2.72 -0.15 7.98
CA GLU A 78 3.40 0.80 7.10
C GLU A 78 2.42 1.43 6.11
N GLU A 79 1.58 0.62 5.43
CA GLU A 79 0.54 1.08 4.48
C GLU A 79 -0.45 2.06 5.11
N PHE A 80 -0.88 1.78 6.35
CA PHE A 80 -1.74 2.71 7.07
C PHE A 80 -1.11 4.10 7.23
N PHE A 81 0.21 4.16 7.45
CA PHE A 81 0.91 5.44 7.58
C PHE A 81 1.24 6.07 6.23
N HIS A 82 1.40 5.29 5.16
CA HIS A 82 1.49 5.81 3.79
C HIS A 82 0.21 6.57 3.43
N GLY A 83 -0.93 5.95 3.56
CA GLY A 83 -2.22 6.60 3.31
C GLY A 83 -2.43 7.86 4.15
N ARG A 84 -2.00 7.85 5.43
CA ARG A 84 -2.07 9.04 6.30
C ARG A 84 -1.15 10.16 5.85
N ALA A 85 0.06 9.86 5.41
CA ALA A 85 1.01 10.87 4.94
C ALA A 85 0.52 11.56 3.66
N ILE A 86 -0.01 10.78 2.70
CA ILE A 86 -0.62 11.32 1.49
C ILE A 86 -1.83 12.20 1.84
N ARG A 87 -2.69 11.74 2.73
CA ARG A 87 -3.83 12.50 3.21
C ARG A 87 -3.42 13.82 3.84
N GLN A 88 -2.43 13.80 4.74
CA GLN A 88 -1.91 15.00 5.40
C GLN A 88 -1.37 16.01 4.38
N PHE A 89 -0.66 15.53 3.35
CA PHE A 89 -0.21 16.36 2.25
C PHE A 89 -1.37 17.00 1.49
N LEU A 90 -2.37 16.20 1.09
CA LEU A 90 -3.54 16.71 0.36
C LEU A 90 -4.33 17.75 1.18
N GLU A 91 -4.53 17.49 2.46
CA GLU A 91 -5.21 18.44 3.36
C GLU A 91 -4.42 19.74 3.51
N ALA A 92 -3.09 19.66 3.58
CA ALA A 92 -2.21 20.83 3.67
C ALA A 92 -2.22 21.69 2.38
N THR A 93 -2.45 21.08 1.21
CA THR A 93 -2.63 21.82 -0.05
C THR A 93 -4.04 22.42 -0.22
N GLY A 94 -4.89 22.33 0.81
CA GLY A 94 -6.23 22.92 0.84
C GLY A 94 -7.34 22.01 0.30
N PHE A 95 -7.02 20.78 -0.09
CA PHE A 95 -8.03 19.82 -0.52
C PHE A 95 -8.69 19.16 0.71
N ARG A 96 -10.01 19.16 0.73
CA ARG A 96 -10.76 18.41 1.75
C ARG A 96 -10.85 16.95 1.34
N VAL A 97 -10.18 16.09 2.06
CA VAL A 97 -10.32 14.64 1.92
C VAL A 97 -11.45 14.17 2.85
N ASP A 98 -12.44 13.53 2.26
CA ASP A 98 -13.56 12.98 3.03
C ASP A 98 -13.09 11.86 3.97
N ALA A 99 -13.31 12.05 5.27
CA ALA A 99 -12.91 11.12 6.32
C ALA A 99 -13.58 9.73 6.18
N PHE A 100 -14.75 9.67 5.52
CA PHE A 100 -15.54 8.45 5.34
C PHE A 100 -15.43 7.87 3.93
N ARG A 101 -14.43 8.29 3.15
CA ARG A 101 -14.25 7.85 1.77
C ARG A 101 -14.04 6.34 1.68
N ALA A 102 -13.20 5.77 2.53
CA ALA A 102 -12.97 4.33 2.62
C ALA A 102 -14.26 3.57 2.97
N ASP A 103 -15.04 4.07 3.94
CA ASP A 103 -16.32 3.48 4.32
C ASP A 103 -17.35 3.52 3.19
N ARG A 104 -17.34 4.58 2.37
CA ARG A 104 -18.24 4.68 1.22
C ARG A 104 -17.89 3.67 0.14
N VAL A 105 -16.62 3.51 -0.18
CA VAL A 105 -16.17 2.49 -1.14
C VAL A 105 -16.56 1.10 -0.66
N GLN A 106 -16.43 0.80 0.65
CA GLN A 106 -16.87 -0.47 1.21
C GLN A 106 -18.39 -0.68 1.13
N ARG A 107 -19.20 0.36 1.32
CA ARG A 107 -20.68 0.27 1.28
C ARG A 107 -21.23 0.11 -0.12
N THR A 108 -20.49 0.47 -1.16
CA THR A 108 -20.91 0.31 -2.57
C THR A 108 -20.66 -1.10 -3.10
N ARG A 109 -20.14 -2.02 -2.27
CA ARG A 109 -19.91 -3.41 -2.67
C ARG A 109 -21.22 -4.09 -3.06
N THR A 110 -21.21 -4.69 -4.23
CA THR A 110 -22.35 -5.43 -4.76
C THR A 110 -22.43 -6.82 -4.13
N TRP A 111 -23.63 -7.41 -4.10
CA TRP A 111 -23.84 -8.82 -3.71
C TRP A 111 -22.94 -9.77 -4.51
N ARG A 112 -22.67 -9.48 -5.77
CA ARG A 112 -21.79 -10.26 -6.63
C ARG A 112 -20.35 -10.29 -6.13
N GLU A 113 -19.79 -9.14 -5.73
CA GLU A 113 -18.45 -9.07 -5.14
C GLU A 113 -18.37 -9.86 -3.84
N TRP A 114 -19.44 -9.87 -3.07
CA TRP A 114 -19.53 -10.68 -1.84
C TRP A 114 -19.50 -12.18 -2.14
N THR A 115 -20.24 -12.67 -3.15
CA THR A 115 -20.22 -14.09 -3.54
C THR A 115 -18.91 -14.51 -4.18
N GLU A 116 -18.26 -13.64 -4.94
CA GLU A 116 -16.92 -13.87 -5.51
C GLU A 116 -15.85 -13.96 -4.41
N GLU A 117 -15.93 -13.13 -3.37
CA GLU A 117 -15.05 -13.18 -2.21
C GLU A 117 -15.21 -14.47 -1.41
N TRP A 118 -16.45 -14.94 -1.21
CA TRP A 118 -16.72 -16.21 -0.52
C TRP A 118 -16.28 -17.42 -1.35
N GLY A 119 -16.51 -17.40 -2.66
CA GLY A 119 -16.07 -18.45 -3.57
C GLY A 119 -14.54 -18.55 -3.61
N SER A 120 -13.85 -17.43 -3.70
CA SER A 120 -12.37 -17.39 -3.65
C SER A 120 -11.83 -17.84 -2.29
N ALA A 121 -12.45 -17.43 -1.17
CA ALA A 121 -12.04 -17.86 0.17
C ALA A 121 -12.19 -19.39 0.39
N MET A 122 -13.25 -20.01 -0.14
CA MET A 122 -13.39 -21.46 -0.13
C MET A 122 -12.31 -22.14 -0.98
N LEU A 123 -12.02 -21.60 -2.17
CA LEU A 123 -10.97 -22.14 -3.05
C LEU A 123 -9.59 -22.02 -2.39
N CYS A 124 -9.30 -20.90 -1.74
CA CYS A 124 -8.06 -20.63 -1.02
C CYS A 124 -7.79 -21.60 0.14
N SER A 125 -8.85 -22.09 0.80
CA SER A 125 -8.69 -23.02 1.93
C SER A 125 -8.36 -24.45 1.46
N VAL A 126 -8.62 -24.78 0.20
CA VAL A 126 -8.49 -26.14 -0.36
C VAL A 126 -7.28 -26.25 -1.30
N LEU A 127 -6.95 -25.19 -2.03
CA LEU A 127 -5.87 -25.21 -3.02
C LEU A 127 -4.64 -24.44 -2.51
N LYS A 128 -3.55 -25.17 -2.20
CA LYS A 128 -2.28 -24.57 -1.73
C LYS A 128 -1.72 -23.55 -2.73
N ASP A 129 -1.91 -23.78 -4.03
CA ASP A 129 -1.40 -22.92 -5.09
C ASP A 129 -2.16 -21.58 -5.21
N PHE A 130 -3.31 -21.45 -4.54
CA PHE A 130 -4.10 -20.23 -4.60
C PHE A 130 -3.45 -19.06 -3.85
N ALA A 131 -2.62 -19.33 -2.85
CA ALA A 131 -1.82 -18.31 -2.19
C ALA A 131 -0.87 -17.59 -3.18
N ALA A 132 -0.32 -18.32 -4.16
CA ALA A 132 0.53 -17.76 -5.20
C ALA A 132 -0.17 -16.69 -6.05
N VAL A 133 -1.48 -16.81 -6.27
CA VAL A 133 -2.27 -15.79 -6.98
C VAL A 133 -2.29 -14.48 -6.18
N TYR A 134 -2.50 -14.56 -4.86
CA TYR A 134 -2.47 -13.38 -4.00
C TYR A 134 -1.08 -12.76 -3.91
N PHE A 135 -0.02 -13.57 -3.80
CA PHE A 135 1.34 -13.06 -3.77
C PHE A 135 1.75 -12.42 -5.11
N THR A 136 1.32 -13.01 -6.24
CA THR A 136 1.52 -12.41 -7.57
C THR A 136 0.81 -11.06 -7.66
N TRP A 137 -0.44 -10.99 -7.21
CA TRP A 137 -1.19 -9.75 -7.20
C TRP A 137 -0.54 -8.70 -6.27
N GLY A 138 -0.11 -9.10 -5.08
CA GLY A 138 0.65 -8.26 -4.16
C GLY A 138 1.91 -7.70 -4.83
N ALA A 139 2.75 -8.56 -5.42
CA ALA A 139 3.96 -8.13 -6.13
C ALA A 139 3.66 -7.12 -7.25
N ILE A 140 2.59 -7.31 -8.04
CA ILE A 140 2.18 -6.38 -9.08
C ILE A 140 1.74 -5.04 -8.49
N GLN A 141 0.97 -5.05 -7.41
CA GLN A 141 0.50 -3.83 -6.74
C GLN A 141 1.67 -3.03 -6.18
N GLU A 142 2.54 -3.65 -5.40
CA GLU A 142 3.71 -3.00 -4.82
C GLU A 142 4.64 -2.40 -5.89
N LEU A 143 4.91 -3.16 -6.96
CA LEU A 143 5.72 -2.67 -8.07
C LEU A 143 5.07 -1.47 -8.76
N THR A 144 3.75 -1.54 -8.98
CA THR A 144 3.00 -0.47 -9.65
C THR A 144 3.00 0.80 -8.80
N THR A 145 2.79 0.66 -7.48
CA THR A 145 2.81 1.77 -6.52
C THR A 145 4.21 2.38 -6.43
N LEU A 146 5.25 1.55 -6.31
CA LEU A 146 6.65 1.97 -6.35
C LEU A 146 6.96 2.84 -7.57
N GLU A 147 6.63 2.35 -8.76
CA GLU A 147 6.90 3.07 -10.02
C GLU A 147 6.08 4.37 -10.11
N ALA A 148 4.83 4.34 -9.67
CA ALA A 148 3.98 5.52 -9.66
C ALA A 148 4.54 6.62 -8.73
N TYR A 149 4.98 6.26 -7.51
CA TYR A 149 5.63 7.20 -6.60
C TYR A 149 6.91 7.80 -7.20
N GLN A 150 7.74 6.97 -7.84
CA GLN A 150 8.97 7.44 -8.48
C GLN A 150 8.70 8.39 -9.66
N ILE A 151 7.72 8.06 -10.50
CA ILE A 151 7.34 8.90 -11.65
C ILE A 151 6.80 10.24 -11.16
N LEU A 152 5.91 10.20 -10.16
CA LEU A 152 5.30 11.40 -9.61
C LEU A 152 6.34 12.30 -8.93
N ALA A 153 7.28 11.71 -8.17
CA ALA A 153 8.38 12.44 -7.54
C ALA A 153 9.27 13.20 -8.56
N ARG A 154 9.48 12.59 -9.74
CA ARG A 154 10.24 13.22 -10.81
C ARG A 154 9.51 14.35 -11.54
N ARG A 155 8.16 14.31 -11.55
CA ARG A 155 7.31 15.24 -12.31
C ARG A 155 6.83 16.42 -11.49
N THR A 156 6.58 16.20 -10.20
CA THR A 156 6.00 17.24 -9.34
C THR A 156 6.91 18.45 -9.19
N GLN A 157 6.28 19.62 -9.13
CA GLN A 157 6.95 20.88 -8.79
C GLN A 157 6.82 21.22 -7.30
N ASN A 158 5.97 20.50 -6.56
CA ASN A 158 5.81 20.70 -5.12
C ASN A 158 7.00 20.06 -4.37
N PRO A 159 7.82 20.84 -3.64
CA PRO A 159 9.03 20.34 -2.99
C PRO A 159 8.70 19.34 -1.87
N ILE A 160 7.60 19.54 -1.13
CA ILE A 160 7.20 18.63 -0.05
C ILE A 160 6.81 17.27 -0.63
N LEU A 161 6.07 17.25 -1.73
CA LEU A 161 5.70 16.01 -2.41
C LEU A 161 6.93 15.30 -2.99
N ARG A 162 7.89 16.07 -3.52
CA ARG A 162 9.16 15.53 -4.05
C ARG A 162 9.99 14.84 -2.97
N GLU A 163 9.88 15.25 -1.71
CA GLU A 163 10.56 14.62 -0.58
C GLU A 163 9.77 13.48 0.03
N LEU A 164 8.44 13.58 0.07
CA LEU A 164 7.57 12.55 0.64
C LEU A 164 7.60 11.26 -0.19
N LEU A 165 7.40 11.37 -1.51
CA LEU A 165 7.21 10.20 -2.38
C LEU A 165 8.41 9.23 -2.42
N PRO A 166 9.69 9.67 -2.40
CA PRO A 166 10.81 8.74 -2.29
C PRO A 166 10.86 7.96 -0.98
N ARG A 167 10.30 8.51 0.11
CA ARG A 167 10.21 7.81 1.40
C ARG A 167 9.21 6.66 1.32
N LEU A 168 8.03 6.91 0.73
CA LEU A 168 7.03 5.88 0.45
C LEU A 168 7.62 4.83 -0.51
N ALA A 169 8.16 5.25 -1.64
CA ALA A 169 8.77 4.36 -2.64
C ALA A 169 9.87 3.42 -2.08
N LYS A 170 10.55 3.85 -1.02
CA LYS A 170 11.55 3.00 -0.34
C LYS A 170 10.89 1.82 0.38
N ASP A 171 9.74 2.04 0.98
CA ASP A 171 9.00 1.00 1.69
C ASP A 171 8.33 0.05 0.69
N GLU A 172 7.69 0.58 -0.39
CA GLU A 172 7.12 -0.23 -1.47
C GLU A 172 8.13 -1.18 -2.12
N ARG A 173 9.39 -0.75 -2.24
CA ARG A 173 10.46 -1.62 -2.75
C ARG A 173 10.71 -2.82 -1.84
N ARG A 174 10.61 -2.66 -0.52
CA ARG A 174 10.78 -3.74 0.45
C ARG A 174 9.58 -4.69 0.40
N HIS A 175 8.37 -4.14 0.28
CA HIS A 175 7.14 -4.89 0.13
C HIS A 175 7.17 -5.73 -1.16
N PHE A 176 7.49 -5.12 -2.29
CA PHE A 176 7.68 -5.82 -3.55
C PHE A 176 8.70 -6.96 -3.44
N SER A 177 9.86 -6.69 -2.81
CA SER A 177 10.91 -7.70 -2.66
C SER A 177 10.44 -8.91 -1.89
N PHE A 178 9.63 -8.73 -0.85
CA PHE A 178 9.04 -9.84 -0.10
C PHE A 178 8.08 -10.68 -0.97
N TYR A 179 7.08 -10.05 -1.56
CA TYR A 179 6.11 -10.76 -2.40
C TYR A 179 6.77 -11.46 -3.58
N PHE A 180 7.76 -10.82 -4.20
CA PHE A 180 8.51 -11.41 -5.31
C PHE A 180 9.33 -12.63 -4.87
N ASN A 181 9.92 -12.59 -3.68
CA ASN A 181 10.70 -13.71 -3.14
C ASN A 181 9.82 -14.93 -2.85
N LEU A 182 8.59 -14.72 -2.38
CA LEU A 182 7.63 -15.82 -2.16
C LEU A 182 7.19 -16.54 -3.45
N LEU A 183 7.46 -15.95 -4.62
CA LEU A 183 7.09 -16.52 -5.93
C LEU A 183 8.23 -17.31 -6.59
N GLN A 184 9.41 -17.34 -5.99
CA GLN A 184 10.60 -18.07 -6.49
C GLN A 184 10.75 -19.44 -5.84
#